data_bb923b1a17d81dc312c89df869703407
#
_entry.id   bb923b1a17d81dc312c89df869703407
#
_cell.length_a   1.000
_cell.length_b   1.000
_cell.length_c   1.000
_cell.angle_alpha   90.00
_cell.angle_beta   90.00
_cell.angle_gamma   90.00
#
_symmetry.space_group_name_H-M   'P 1'
#
loop_
_entity.id
_entity.type
_entity.pdbx_description
1 polymer ?
#
loop_
_entity_poly.entity_id
_entity_poly.type
_entity_poly.pdbx_seq_one_letter_code
_entity_poly.pdbx_strand_id
1 'polypeptide(L)'
;TAPSLPNETSKFWYALVTYVLAAGAVYTGIQTPITAILPNLTSDPVERNNANSFRMLGGNIGSFITSAFTIPLVGFFGTMLGGGDRSGFMAVTALYGVIAIVLLVLAFRNLRERNSPPEVQKPIPFKDSLRAAKGNWPWVILVTAFVIYWIAQSTRNGMAVYYAKYNLGNENLTSLFNGVQVIGIVGTIAMPILANKLKNKTLTMIIGLAIGAIGQLLMPLAGSNVPLALTFWTIGVIGAAIACGMPFGMLADTVDYGEWKTGIHAAGFLTAVGSAFCIQVGSGFGAFLPLQIMNANGYVANAQQSQQALNAISFCFIWLPVIVYAIVAAIMCFYR
;
A
#
# COMPACT_ATOMS: atom_id res chain seq x y z
N THR A 1 -8.17 -11.76 -18.15
CA THR A 1 -8.56 -11.78 -19.57
C THR A 1 -10.05 -11.50 -19.67
N ALA A 2 -10.42 -10.25 -20.04
CA ALA A 2 -11.82 -9.95 -20.32
C ALA A 2 -12.32 -10.93 -21.41
N PRO A 3 -13.53 -11.53 -21.26
CA PRO A 3 -14.13 -12.27 -22.34
C PRO A 3 -14.23 -11.38 -23.60
N SER A 4 -14.37 -11.99 -24.77
CA SER A 4 -14.53 -11.29 -26.04
C SER A 4 -15.89 -10.55 -26.07
N LEU A 5 -15.98 -9.47 -25.29
CA LEU A 5 -17.16 -8.63 -25.20
C LEU A 5 -17.13 -7.63 -26.36
N PRO A 6 -18.26 -7.44 -27.07
CA PRO A 6 -18.30 -6.66 -28.31
C PRO A 6 -18.13 -5.15 -28.10
N ASN A 7 -18.42 -4.64 -26.90
CA ASN A 7 -18.43 -3.19 -26.63
C ASN A 7 -17.42 -2.78 -25.56
N GLU A 8 -16.72 -1.66 -25.74
CA GLU A 8 -15.79 -1.08 -24.76
C GLU A 8 -16.48 -0.79 -23.40
N THR A 9 -17.72 -0.33 -23.43
CA THR A 9 -18.54 -0.12 -22.23
C THR A 9 -18.77 -1.42 -21.45
N SER A 10 -19.03 -2.54 -22.14
CA SER A 10 -19.21 -3.84 -21.51
C SER A 10 -17.89 -4.36 -20.89
N LYS A 11 -16.74 -4.11 -21.53
CA LYS A 11 -15.41 -4.43 -20.99
C LYS A 11 -15.13 -3.62 -19.72
N PHE A 12 -15.49 -2.34 -19.74
CA PHE A 12 -15.33 -1.46 -18.59
C PHE A 12 -16.15 -1.95 -17.39
N TRP A 13 -17.45 -2.21 -17.58
CA TRP A 13 -18.32 -2.72 -16.51
C TRP A 13 -17.88 -4.09 -15.99
N TYR A 14 -17.47 -4.99 -16.86
CA TYR A 14 -16.91 -6.28 -16.45
C TYR A 14 -15.67 -6.11 -15.60
N ALA A 15 -14.70 -5.28 -16.04
CA ALA A 15 -13.50 -5.02 -15.29
C ALA A 15 -13.80 -4.35 -13.94
N LEU A 16 -14.72 -3.39 -13.90
CA LEU A 16 -15.13 -2.71 -12.68
C LEU A 16 -15.76 -3.67 -11.67
N VAL A 17 -16.74 -4.46 -12.11
CA VAL A 17 -17.46 -5.42 -11.24
C VAL A 17 -16.50 -6.48 -10.71
N THR A 18 -15.68 -7.08 -11.58
CA THR A 18 -14.72 -8.10 -11.16
C THR A 18 -13.64 -7.53 -10.22
N TYR A 19 -13.19 -6.30 -10.45
CA TYR A 19 -12.24 -5.64 -9.55
C TYR A 19 -12.87 -5.34 -8.19
N VAL A 20 -14.08 -4.78 -8.15
CA VAL A 20 -14.80 -4.49 -6.89
C VAL A 20 -15.08 -5.77 -6.11
N LEU A 21 -15.48 -6.85 -6.77
CA LEU A 21 -15.69 -8.14 -6.12
C LEU A 21 -14.38 -8.71 -5.57
N ALA A 22 -13.31 -8.70 -6.36
CA ALA A 22 -12.02 -9.24 -5.95
C ALA A 22 -11.39 -8.41 -4.83
N ALA A 23 -11.29 -7.09 -5.00
CA ALA A 23 -10.63 -6.21 -4.05
C ALA A 23 -11.53 -5.83 -2.86
N GLY A 24 -12.83 -5.63 -3.09
CA GLY A 24 -13.76 -5.23 -2.03
C GLY A 24 -14.27 -6.40 -1.21
N ALA A 25 -14.81 -7.44 -1.85
CA ALA A 25 -15.44 -8.55 -1.12
C ALA A 25 -14.43 -9.65 -0.74
N VAL A 26 -13.72 -10.21 -1.73
CA VAL A 26 -12.85 -11.38 -1.50
C VAL A 26 -11.63 -11.01 -0.66
N TYR A 27 -10.90 -9.95 -1.05
CA TYR A 27 -9.71 -9.51 -0.32
C TYR A 27 -10.06 -9.08 1.10
N THR A 28 -11.11 -8.29 1.29
CA THR A 28 -11.53 -7.84 2.63
C THR A 28 -12.02 -9.02 3.47
N GLY A 29 -12.76 -9.96 2.86
CA GLY A 29 -13.24 -11.16 3.53
C GLY A 29 -12.10 -12.06 4.05
N ILE A 30 -10.95 -12.07 3.40
CA ILE A 30 -9.75 -12.81 3.84
C ILE A 30 -8.93 -11.98 4.84
N GLN A 31 -8.69 -10.72 4.55
CA GLN A 31 -7.81 -9.87 5.32
C GLN A 31 -8.37 -9.52 6.71
N THR A 32 -9.68 -9.32 6.81
CA THR A 32 -10.32 -8.94 8.09
C THR A 32 -10.19 -10.01 9.15
N PRO A 33 -10.53 -11.30 8.93
CA PRO A 33 -10.36 -12.35 9.93
C PRO A 33 -8.89 -12.55 10.34
N ILE A 34 -7.96 -12.51 9.37
CA ILE A 34 -6.52 -12.66 9.64
C ILE A 34 -6.00 -11.54 10.54
N THR A 35 -6.54 -10.34 10.39
CA THR A 35 -6.15 -9.21 11.25
C THR A 35 -6.84 -9.26 12.60
N ALA A 36 -8.10 -9.66 12.64
CA ALA A 36 -8.92 -9.74 13.84
C ALA A 36 -8.48 -10.84 14.82
N ILE A 37 -7.91 -11.94 14.32
CA ILE A 37 -7.44 -13.04 15.17
C ILE A 37 -6.18 -12.67 15.99
N LEU A 38 -5.41 -11.67 15.55
CA LEU A 38 -4.12 -11.32 16.14
C LEU A 38 -4.20 -11.01 17.66
N PRO A 39 -5.17 -10.20 18.15
CA PRO A 39 -5.36 -9.98 19.58
C PRO A 39 -5.76 -11.24 20.36
N ASN A 40 -6.41 -12.19 19.69
CA ASN A 40 -6.94 -13.42 20.30
C ASN A 40 -5.92 -14.57 20.34
N LEU A 41 -4.76 -14.41 19.67
CA LEU A 41 -3.70 -15.44 19.68
C LEU A 41 -2.94 -15.48 21.01
N THR A 42 -2.67 -14.31 21.60
CA THR A 42 -1.91 -14.21 22.84
C THR A 42 -2.29 -12.94 23.62
N SER A 43 -2.21 -13.04 24.95
CA SER A 43 -2.37 -11.90 25.86
C SER A 43 -1.08 -11.11 26.04
N ASP A 44 0.08 -11.69 25.67
CA ASP A 44 1.37 -11.00 25.77
C ASP A 44 1.55 -9.98 24.64
N PRO A 45 1.73 -8.68 24.95
CA PRO A 45 1.96 -7.63 23.96
C PRO A 45 3.20 -7.88 23.09
N VAL A 46 4.25 -8.50 23.64
CA VAL A 46 5.50 -8.77 22.90
C VAL A 46 5.28 -9.87 21.87
N GLU A 47 4.63 -10.97 22.25
CA GLU A 47 4.29 -12.03 21.30
C GLU A 47 3.33 -11.55 20.23
N ARG A 48 2.37 -10.68 20.56
CA ARG A 48 1.45 -10.07 19.59
C ARG A 48 2.18 -9.21 18.56
N ASN A 49 3.15 -8.41 19.01
CA ASN A 49 3.98 -7.62 18.10
C ASN A 49 4.83 -8.51 17.18
N ASN A 50 5.40 -9.59 17.72
CA ASN A 50 6.16 -10.56 16.94
C ASN A 50 5.26 -11.22 15.87
N ALA A 51 4.07 -11.69 16.24
CA ALA A 51 3.12 -12.29 15.31
C ALA A 51 2.72 -11.32 14.19
N ASN A 52 2.47 -10.03 14.52
CA ASN A 52 2.18 -9.01 13.52
C ASN A 52 3.39 -8.76 12.59
N SER A 53 4.60 -8.75 13.14
CA SER A 53 5.83 -8.57 12.34
C SER A 53 6.02 -9.73 11.36
N PHE A 54 5.81 -10.98 11.79
CA PHE A 54 5.84 -12.14 10.90
C PHE A 54 4.76 -12.08 9.82
N ARG A 55 3.55 -11.63 10.16
CA ARG A 55 2.47 -11.39 9.18
C ARG A 55 2.88 -10.37 8.13
N MET A 56 3.47 -9.25 8.54
CA MET A 56 3.93 -8.20 7.61
C MET A 56 5.10 -8.68 6.73
N LEU A 57 6.05 -9.42 7.32
CA LEU A 57 7.15 -10.03 6.56
C LEU A 57 6.63 -11.01 5.51
N GLY A 58 5.69 -11.88 5.88
CA GLY A 58 5.03 -12.79 4.95
C GLY A 58 4.34 -12.07 3.80
N GLY A 59 3.63 -10.98 4.09
CA GLY A 59 3.01 -10.12 3.08
C GLY A 59 4.03 -9.49 2.12
N ASN A 60 5.15 -8.98 2.64
CA ASN A 60 6.21 -8.40 1.83
C ASN A 60 6.91 -9.45 0.94
N ILE A 61 7.19 -10.65 1.49
CA ILE A 61 7.75 -11.77 0.73
C ILE A 61 6.80 -12.21 -0.37
N GLY A 62 5.51 -12.36 -0.06
CA GLY A 62 4.48 -12.69 -1.05
C GLY A 62 4.38 -11.65 -2.18
N SER A 63 4.39 -10.37 -1.83
CA SER A 63 4.41 -9.27 -2.81
C SER A 63 5.65 -9.30 -3.69
N PHE A 64 6.81 -9.59 -3.11
CA PHE A 64 8.05 -9.74 -3.88
C PHE A 64 7.98 -10.91 -4.85
N ILE A 65 7.57 -12.10 -4.38
CA ILE A 65 7.45 -13.29 -5.22
C ILE A 65 6.50 -13.02 -6.39
N THR A 66 5.33 -12.47 -6.14
CA THR A 66 4.38 -12.15 -7.20
C THR A 66 4.92 -11.10 -8.16
N SER A 67 5.56 -10.04 -7.68
CA SER A 67 6.11 -8.99 -8.55
C SER A 67 7.30 -9.48 -9.39
N ALA A 68 8.18 -10.30 -8.83
CA ALA A 68 9.39 -10.77 -9.52
C ALA A 68 9.10 -11.90 -10.50
N PHE A 69 8.22 -12.84 -10.15
CA PHE A 69 8.04 -14.08 -10.88
C PHE A 69 6.83 -14.12 -11.82
N THR A 70 5.84 -13.21 -11.67
CA THR A 70 4.63 -13.25 -12.51
C THR A 70 4.96 -13.17 -14.00
N ILE A 71 5.74 -12.18 -14.44
CA ILE A 71 6.03 -12.01 -15.87
C ILE A 71 6.86 -13.16 -16.45
N PRO A 72 7.96 -13.60 -15.80
CA PRO A 72 8.70 -14.79 -16.25
C PRO A 72 7.82 -16.05 -16.35
N LEU A 73 6.97 -16.29 -15.35
CA LEU A 73 6.06 -17.43 -15.35
C LEU A 73 4.99 -17.33 -16.45
N VAL A 74 4.46 -16.13 -16.72
CA VAL A 74 3.52 -15.90 -17.83
C VAL A 74 4.17 -16.25 -19.16
N GLY A 75 5.41 -15.83 -19.39
CA GLY A 75 6.16 -16.19 -20.59
C GLY A 75 6.37 -17.70 -20.71
N PHE A 76 6.81 -18.35 -19.62
CA PHE A 76 7.02 -19.79 -19.57
C PHE A 76 5.74 -20.60 -19.85
N PHE A 77 4.66 -20.32 -19.13
CA PHE A 77 3.39 -21.02 -19.35
C PHE A 77 2.70 -20.63 -20.66
N GLY A 78 2.90 -19.39 -21.14
CA GLY A 78 2.38 -18.94 -22.42
C GLY A 78 2.96 -19.70 -23.60
N THR A 79 4.27 -19.98 -23.57
CA THR A 79 4.96 -20.80 -24.57
C THR A 79 4.60 -22.28 -24.44
N MET A 80 4.56 -22.81 -23.21
CA MET A 80 4.25 -24.21 -22.94
C MET A 80 2.82 -24.59 -23.38
N LEU A 81 1.84 -23.71 -23.17
CA LEU A 81 0.42 -23.96 -23.49
C LEU A 81 0.04 -23.50 -24.91
N GLY A 82 0.96 -22.91 -25.66
CA GLY A 82 0.75 -22.50 -27.06
C GLY A 82 -0.27 -21.38 -27.28
N GLY A 83 -0.77 -20.74 -26.21
CA GLY A 83 -1.81 -19.71 -26.26
C GLY A 83 -1.31 -18.28 -25.99
N GLY A 84 0.03 -18.07 -25.98
CA GLY A 84 0.64 -16.77 -25.75
C GLY A 84 0.36 -16.22 -24.34
N ASP A 85 0.46 -14.91 -24.16
CA ASP A 85 0.31 -14.24 -22.87
C ASP A 85 -1.03 -14.54 -22.17
N ARG A 86 -2.11 -14.72 -22.93
CA ARG A 86 -3.44 -15.00 -22.38
C ARG A 86 -3.47 -16.30 -21.58
N SER A 87 -2.95 -17.38 -22.15
CA SER A 87 -2.87 -18.69 -21.50
C SER A 87 -1.87 -18.66 -20.34
N GLY A 88 -0.75 -17.94 -20.50
CA GLY A 88 0.23 -17.70 -19.46
C GLY A 88 -0.37 -17.03 -18.23
N PHE A 89 -1.10 -15.92 -18.39
CA PHE A 89 -1.77 -15.26 -17.27
C PHE A 89 -2.83 -16.15 -16.60
N MET A 90 -3.59 -16.93 -17.36
CA MET A 90 -4.55 -17.88 -16.77
C MET A 90 -3.84 -18.93 -15.90
N ALA A 91 -2.78 -19.53 -16.41
CA ALA A 91 -2.04 -20.57 -15.69
C ALA A 91 -1.38 -20.03 -14.43
N VAL A 92 -0.74 -18.86 -14.49
CA VAL A 92 -0.10 -18.22 -13.33
C VAL A 92 -1.12 -17.82 -12.27
N THR A 93 -2.28 -17.28 -12.69
CA THR A 93 -3.36 -16.93 -11.74
C THR A 93 -3.93 -18.18 -11.07
N ALA A 94 -4.11 -19.26 -11.82
CA ALA A 94 -4.56 -20.53 -11.26
C ALA A 94 -3.53 -21.11 -10.28
N LEU A 95 -2.25 -21.07 -10.61
CA LEU A 95 -1.15 -21.51 -9.73
C LEU A 95 -1.16 -20.73 -8.41
N TYR A 96 -1.21 -19.40 -8.47
CA TYR A 96 -1.28 -18.56 -7.28
C TYR A 96 -2.56 -18.80 -6.47
N GLY A 97 -3.68 -19.04 -7.15
CA GLY A 97 -4.95 -19.42 -6.50
C GLY A 97 -4.83 -20.71 -5.69
N VAL A 98 -4.22 -21.74 -6.26
CA VAL A 98 -3.98 -23.03 -5.55
C VAL A 98 -3.06 -22.83 -4.35
N ILE A 99 -1.94 -22.09 -4.52
CA ILE A 99 -1.02 -21.78 -3.42
C ILE A 99 -1.76 -21.00 -2.31
N ALA A 100 -2.57 -20.02 -2.66
CA ALA A 100 -3.34 -19.24 -1.71
C ALA A 100 -4.33 -20.11 -0.91
N ILE A 101 -5.05 -21.02 -1.58
CA ILE A 101 -5.98 -21.96 -0.93
C ILE A 101 -5.22 -22.86 0.06
N VAL A 102 -4.09 -23.44 -0.36
CA VAL A 102 -3.28 -24.30 0.52
C VAL A 102 -2.81 -23.53 1.76
N LEU A 103 -2.28 -22.31 1.58
CA LEU A 103 -1.81 -21.47 2.70
C LEU A 103 -2.96 -21.06 3.62
N LEU A 104 -4.14 -20.73 3.08
CA LEU A 104 -5.32 -20.41 3.89
C LEU A 104 -5.83 -21.62 4.69
N VAL A 105 -5.84 -22.80 4.09
CA VAL A 105 -6.20 -24.04 4.81
C VAL A 105 -5.20 -24.35 5.91
N LEU A 106 -3.91 -24.19 5.66
CA LEU A 106 -2.87 -24.35 6.68
C LEU A 106 -3.02 -23.32 7.81
N ALA A 107 -3.28 -22.06 7.47
CA ALA A 107 -3.56 -21.04 8.45
C ALA A 107 -4.80 -21.37 9.30
N PHE A 108 -5.90 -21.75 8.67
CA PHE A 108 -7.14 -22.13 9.36
C PHE A 108 -6.95 -23.33 10.31
N ARG A 109 -6.13 -24.31 9.93
CA ARG A 109 -5.86 -25.49 10.77
C ARG A 109 -4.96 -25.20 11.97
N ASN A 110 -4.01 -24.28 11.81
CA ASN A 110 -2.97 -24.01 12.82
C ASN A 110 -3.29 -22.81 13.72
N LEU A 111 -4.04 -21.82 13.21
CA LEU A 111 -4.45 -20.66 14.01
C LEU A 111 -5.62 -21.06 14.91
N ARG A 112 -5.40 -21.01 16.23
CA ARG A 112 -6.45 -21.24 17.23
C ARG A 112 -6.52 -20.02 18.13
N GLU A 113 -7.73 -19.53 18.36
CA GLU A 113 -8.00 -18.52 19.38
C GLU A 113 -7.74 -19.12 20.76
N ARG A 114 -6.73 -18.60 21.45
CA ARG A 114 -6.38 -19.04 22.80
C ARG A 114 -7.00 -18.16 23.88
N ASN A 115 -7.27 -16.90 23.55
CA ASN A 115 -7.89 -15.93 24.41
C ASN A 115 -9.19 -15.46 23.75
N SER A 116 -10.29 -16.13 24.07
CA SER A 116 -11.61 -15.58 23.76
C SER A 116 -11.87 -14.41 24.69
N PRO A 117 -12.21 -13.22 24.22
CA PRO A 117 -12.59 -12.13 25.11
C PRO A 117 -13.77 -12.57 25.98
N PRO A 118 -13.72 -12.34 27.30
CA PRO A 118 -14.88 -12.57 28.16
C PRO A 118 -15.97 -11.57 27.70
N GLU A 119 -17.11 -12.11 27.34
CA GLU A 119 -18.31 -11.42 26.83
C GLU A 119 -18.21 -10.91 25.39
N VAL A 120 -19.18 -11.35 24.60
CA VAL A 120 -19.52 -10.74 23.30
C VAL A 120 -19.84 -9.28 23.55
N GLN A 121 -18.90 -8.39 23.31
CA GLN A 121 -19.15 -6.97 23.38
C GLN A 121 -20.34 -6.67 22.45
N LYS A 122 -21.40 -6.11 23.00
CA LYS A 122 -22.59 -5.76 22.23
C LYS A 122 -22.15 -4.90 21.05
N PRO A 123 -22.60 -5.20 19.83
CA PRO A 123 -22.22 -4.41 18.66
C PRO A 123 -22.60 -2.94 18.89
N ILE A 124 -21.61 -2.08 18.84
CA ILE A 124 -21.81 -0.64 19.04
C ILE A 124 -22.55 -0.10 17.81
N PRO A 125 -23.64 0.62 17.98
CA PRO A 125 -24.34 1.24 16.87
C PRO A 125 -23.39 2.12 16.05
N PHE A 126 -23.50 2.06 14.74
CA PHE A 126 -22.66 2.85 13.82
C PHE A 126 -22.66 4.36 14.15
N LYS A 127 -23.79 4.87 14.63
CA LYS A 127 -23.94 6.27 15.06
C LYS A 127 -23.03 6.62 16.25
N ASP A 128 -22.87 5.71 17.20
CA ASP A 128 -22.01 5.92 18.36
C ASP A 128 -20.53 5.79 17.99
N SER A 129 -20.20 4.91 17.04
CA SER A 129 -18.85 4.82 16.46
C SER A 129 -18.44 6.10 15.73
N LEU A 130 -19.36 6.71 14.97
CA LEU A 130 -19.17 8.03 14.34
C LEU A 130 -19.02 9.15 15.39
N ARG A 131 -19.75 9.07 16.50
CA ARG A 131 -19.65 10.03 17.60
C ARG A 131 -18.30 9.95 18.29
N ALA A 132 -17.77 8.73 18.50
CA ALA A 132 -16.41 8.52 19.01
C ALA A 132 -15.34 9.10 18.09
N ALA A 133 -15.50 8.94 16.77
CA ALA A 133 -14.59 9.51 15.76
C ALA A 133 -14.62 11.04 15.75
N LYS A 134 -15.81 11.65 15.79
CA LYS A 134 -16.01 13.13 15.73
C LYS A 134 -15.39 13.87 16.92
N GLY A 135 -15.32 13.24 18.09
CA GLY A 135 -14.68 13.80 19.27
C GLY A 135 -13.18 13.63 19.34
N ASN A 136 -12.61 12.76 18.51
CA ASN A 136 -11.22 12.31 18.54
C ASN A 136 -10.36 13.09 17.52
N TRP A 137 -9.94 14.29 17.88
CA TRP A 137 -9.16 15.15 16.99
C TRP A 137 -7.81 14.53 16.56
N PRO A 138 -7.01 13.91 17.45
CA PRO A 138 -5.79 13.21 17.03
C PRO A 138 -6.05 12.14 15.97
N TRP A 139 -7.12 11.37 16.11
CA TRP A 139 -7.52 10.36 15.14
C TRP A 139 -7.86 10.98 13.77
N VAL A 140 -8.59 12.10 13.74
CA VAL A 140 -8.94 12.80 12.49
C VAL A 140 -7.69 13.27 11.77
N ILE A 141 -6.73 13.87 12.49
CA ILE A 141 -5.44 14.31 11.92
C ILE A 141 -4.68 13.12 11.34
N LEU A 142 -4.57 12.04 12.11
CA LEU A 142 -3.84 10.84 11.69
C LEU A 142 -4.46 10.18 10.46
N VAL A 143 -5.78 9.99 10.43
CA VAL A 143 -6.52 9.41 9.31
C VAL A 143 -6.36 10.26 8.04
N THR A 144 -6.50 11.58 8.17
CA THR A 144 -6.31 12.51 7.05
C THR A 144 -4.87 12.42 6.50
N ALA A 145 -3.88 12.47 7.38
CA ALA A 145 -2.48 12.32 6.99
C ALA A 145 -2.21 10.98 6.31
N PHE A 146 -2.82 9.91 6.79
CA PHE A 146 -2.58 8.56 6.28
C PHE A 146 -3.24 8.31 4.92
N VAL A 147 -4.45 8.83 4.68
CA VAL A 147 -5.08 8.83 3.34
C VAL A 147 -4.17 9.56 2.34
N ILE A 148 -3.74 10.76 2.69
CA ILE A 148 -2.89 11.60 1.83
C ILE A 148 -1.53 10.92 1.59
N TYR A 149 -0.95 10.28 2.59
CA TYR A 149 0.27 9.47 2.44
C TYR A 149 0.10 8.36 1.40
N TRP A 150 -1.03 7.63 1.44
CA TRP A 150 -1.28 6.54 0.49
C TRP A 150 -1.54 7.04 -0.93
N ILE A 151 -2.05 8.28 -1.10
CA ILE A 151 -2.09 8.94 -2.41
C ILE A 151 -0.67 9.06 -2.99
N ALA A 152 0.27 9.61 -2.21
CA ALA A 152 1.66 9.74 -2.65
C ALA A 152 2.32 8.41 -2.97
N GLN A 153 2.13 7.42 -2.09
CA GLN A 153 2.75 6.10 -2.22
C GLN A 153 2.25 5.34 -3.45
N SER A 154 0.95 5.35 -3.68
CA SER A 154 0.34 4.71 -4.86
C SER A 154 0.73 5.43 -6.16
N THR A 155 0.70 6.76 -6.15
CA THR A 155 1.19 7.57 -7.27
C THR A 155 2.64 7.23 -7.62
N ARG A 156 3.54 7.25 -6.64
CA ARG A 156 4.95 6.97 -6.82
C ARG A 156 5.19 5.58 -7.43
N ASN A 157 4.55 4.57 -6.87
CA ASN A 157 4.71 3.19 -7.33
C ASN A 157 4.09 2.97 -8.72
N GLY A 158 2.89 3.52 -8.97
CA GLY A 158 2.23 3.42 -10.28
C GLY A 158 2.97 4.14 -11.38
N MET A 159 3.51 5.32 -11.09
CA MET A 159 4.23 6.13 -12.08
C MET A 159 5.65 5.64 -12.39
N ALA A 160 6.23 4.77 -11.56
CA ALA A 160 7.54 4.19 -11.79
C ALA A 160 7.64 3.47 -13.14
N VAL A 161 6.58 2.76 -13.54
CA VAL A 161 6.48 2.06 -14.84
C VAL A 161 6.55 3.04 -16.00
N TYR A 162 5.75 4.12 -15.93
CA TYR A 162 5.69 5.14 -17.00
C TYR A 162 7.00 5.92 -17.10
N TYR A 163 7.60 6.28 -15.97
CA TYR A 163 8.88 6.98 -15.94
C TYR A 163 10.02 6.13 -16.51
N ALA A 164 10.10 4.85 -16.13
CA ALA A 164 11.08 3.90 -16.66
C ALA A 164 10.94 3.72 -18.18
N LYS A 165 9.70 3.54 -18.66
CA LYS A 165 9.42 3.28 -20.08
C LYS A 165 9.65 4.51 -20.95
N TYR A 166 9.12 5.66 -20.57
CA TYR A 166 9.06 6.84 -21.45
C TYR A 166 10.16 7.87 -21.19
N ASN A 167 10.56 8.07 -19.92
CA ASN A 167 11.60 9.05 -19.60
C ASN A 167 13.00 8.46 -19.59
N LEU A 168 13.18 7.22 -19.10
CA LEU A 168 14.47 6.53 -19.13
C LEU A 168 14.65 5.66 -20.39
N GLY A 169 13.61 5.46 -21.18
CA GLY A 169 13.66 4.72 -22.43
C GLY A 169 13.92 3.22 -22.27
N ASN A 170 13.76 2.65 -21.07
CA ASN A 170 14.03 1.26 -20.79
C ASN A 170 12.96 0.63 -19.89
N GLU A 171 12.07 -0.16 -20.48
CA GLU A 171 10.96 -0.82 -19.81
C GLU A 171 11.43 -1.86 -18.77
N ASN A 172 12.60 -2.49 -18.96
CA ASN A 172 13.17 -3.48 -18.04
C ASN A 172 13.52 -2.87 -16.68
N LEU A 173 13.73 -1.55 -16.59
CA LEU A 173 13.96 -0.85 -15.33
C LEU A 173 12.77 -0.93 -14.37
N THR A 174 11.57 -1.14 -14.87
CA THR A 174 10.38 -1.36 -14.05
C THR A 174 10.55 -2.53 -13.10
N SER A 175 11.09 -3.65 -13.61
CA SER A 175 11.36 -4.84 -12.79
C SER A 175 12.43 -4.57 -11.73
N LEU A 176 13.45 -3.76 -12.05
CA LEU A 176 14.46 -3.34 -11.09
C LEU A 176 13.90 -2.41 -10.02
N PHE A 177 13.07 -1.42 -10.38
CA PHE A 177 12.39 -0.55 -9.42
C PHE A 177 11.48 -1.34 -8.48
N ASN A 178 10.76 -2.33 -8.99
CA ASN A 178 9.94 -3.22 -8.17
C ASN A 178 10.79 -4.15 -7.30
N GLY A 179 11.90 -4.69 -7.81
CA GLY A 179 12.83 -5.52 -7.04
C GLY A 179 13.44 -4.78 -5.86
N VAL A 180 13.81 -3.52 -6.05
CA VAL A 180 14.37 -2.66 -4.99
C VAL A 180 13.37 -2.40 -3.85
N GLN A 181 12.05 -2.54 -4.06
CA GLN A 181 11.04 -2.40 -3.00
C GLN A 181 11.31 -3.33 -1.80
N VAL A 182 11.97 -4.48 -2.01
CA VAL A 182 12.38 -5.39 -0.92
C VAL A 182 13.30 -4.71 0.07
N ILE A 183 14.14 -3.77 -0.38
CA ILE A 183 15.04 -3.00 0.50
C ILE A 183 14.24 -2.13 1.49
N GLY A 184 12.95 -1.87 1.24
CA GLY A 184 12.04 -1.25 2.20
C GLY A 184 11.96 -1.98 3.55
N ILE A 185 12.30 -3.28 3.59
CA ILE A 185 12.45 -4.04 4.85
C ILE A 185 13.44 -3.35 5.78
N VAL A 186 14.54 -2.80 5.27
CA VAL A 186 15.53 -2.05 6.05
C VAL A 186 14.87 -0.84 6.73
N GLY A 187 14.03 -0.09 6.00
CA GLY A 187 13.25 1.01 6.55
C GLY A 187 12.26 0.55 7.63
N THR A 188 11.61 -0.58 7.41
CA THR A 188 10.66 -1.16 8.39
C THR A 188 11.38 -1.58 9.68
N ILE A 189 12.60 -2.11 9.59
CA ILE A 189 13.42 -2.46 10.76
C ILE A 189 13.99 -1.19 11.44
N ALA A 190 14.41 -0.20 10.66
CA ALA A 190 14.94 1.06 11.18
C ALA A 190 13.86 1.89 11.91
N MET A 191 12.60 1.75 11.53
CA MET A 191 11.47 2.52 12.06
C MET A 191 11.35 2.42 13.60
N PRO A 192 11.23 1.23 14.24
CA PRO A 192 11.11 1.13 15.69
C PRO A 192 12.39 1.59 16.41
N ILE A 193 13.55 1.34 15.84
CA ILE A 193 14.84 1.80 16.40
C ILE A 193 14.86 3.32 16.46
N LEU A 194 14.46 3.98 15.37
CA LEU A 194 14.41 5.43 15.28
C LEU A 194 13.35 6.03 16.22
N ALA A 195 12.16 5.40 16.28
CA ALA A 195 11.08 5.82 17.17
C ALA A 195 11.47 5.73 18.65
N ASN A 196 12.15 4.65 19.04
CA ASN A 196 12.63 4.47 20.41
C ASN A 196 13.75 5.47 20.76
N LYS A 197 14.67 5.75 19.83
CA LYS A 197 15.75 6.71 20.03
C LYS A 197 15.24 8.14 20.14
N LEU A 198 14.30 8.53 19.30
CA LEU A 198 13.71 9.88 19.27
C LEU A 198 12.61 10.07 20.33
N LYS A 199 12.06 8.98 20.85
CA LYS A 199 10.91 8.97 21.77
C LYS A 199 9.70 9.77 21.23
N ASN A 200 9.60 9.90 19.90
CA ASN A 200 8.57 10.68 19.24
C ASN A 200 8.18 10.02 17.91
N LYS A 201 6.98 9.44 17.88
CA LYS A 201 6.43 8.74 16.71
C LYS A 201 6.20 9.69 15.54
N THR A 202 5.70 10.88 15.81
CA THR A 202 5.44 11.93 14.80
C THR A 202 6.72 12.37 14.12
N LEU A 203 7.76 12.68 14.89
CA LEU A 203 9.07 13.08 14.35
C LEU A 203 9.69 11.97 13.51
N THR A 204 9.56 10.72 13.94
CA THR A 204 10.03 9.55 13.16
C THR A 204 9.32 9.46 11.81
N MET A 205 8.01 9.66 11.77
CA MET A 205 7.25 9.70 10.51
C MET A 205 7.72 10.85 9.61
N ILE A 206 7.88 12.06 10.14
CA ILE A 206 8.35 13.24 9.38
C ILE A 206 9.75 13.00 8.80
N ILE A 207 10.67 12.40 9.55
CA ILE A 207 12.01 12.03 9.06
C ILE A 207 11.89 11.01 7.93
N GLY A 208 11.04 9.99 8.06
CA GLY A 208 10.79 9.02 6.99
C GLY A 208 10.28 9.70 5.72
N LEU A 209 9.31 10.61 5.85
CA LEU A 209 8.78 11.40 4.72
C LEU A 209 9.85 12.27 4.07
N ALA A 210 10.71 12.91 4.87
CA ALA A 210 11.80 13.74 4.37
C ALA A 210 12.83 12.92 3.59
N ILE A 211 13.25 11.76 4.10
CA ILE A 211 14.13 10.82 3.38
C ILE A 211 13.48 10.36 2.09
N GLY A 212 12.18 10.01 2.13
CA GLY A 212 11.40 9.63 0.96
C GLY A 212 11.34 10.72 -0.10
N ALA A 213 11.10 11.97 0.32
CA ALA A 213 11.07 13.13 -0.56
C ALA A 213 12.45 13.44 -1.17
N ILE A 214 13.53 13.36 -0.38
CA ILE A 214 14.91 13.57 -0.85
C ILE A 214 15.25 12.55 -1.93
N GLY A 215 15.00 11.25 -1.70
CA GLY A 215 15.23 10.21 -2.71
C GLY A 215 14.49 10.50 -4.02
N GLN A 216 13.27 11.00 -3.93
CA GLN A 216 12.47 11.33 -5.12
C GLN A 216 12.97 12.61 -5.82
N LEU A 217 13.38 13.64 -5.07
CA LEU A 217 13.92 14.89 -5.61
C LEU A 217 15.27 14.71 -6.31
N LEU A 218 16.04 13.71 -5.91
CA LEU A 218 17.32 13.39 -6.53
C LEU A 218 17.19 12.65 -7.87
N MET A 219 16.02 12.05 -8.17
CA MET A 219 15.79 11.27 -9.39
C MET A 219 16.16 12.01 -10.70
N PRO A 220 15.84 13.31 -10.89
CA PRO A 220 16.24 14.03 -12.09
C PRO A 220 17.76 14.10 -12.32
N LEU A 221 18.55 14.11 -11.23
CA LEU A 221 20.01 14.16 -11.31
C LEU A 221 20.62 12.86 -11.85
N ALA A 222 19.88 11.77 -11.81
CA ALA A 222 20.33 10.50 -12.36
C ALA A 222 20.38 10.53 -13.89
N GLY A 223 19.57 11.35 -14.55
CA GLY A 223 19.48 11.37 -16.02
C GLY A 223 19.24 9.97 -16.57
N SER A 224 20.11 9.53 -17.49
CA SER A 224 20.11 8.17 -18.04
C SER A 224 20.95 7.15 -17.25
N ASN A 225 21.56 7.56 -16.12
CA ASN A 225 22.42 6.68 -15.31
C ASN A 225 21.56 5.78 -14.42
N VAL A 226 21.37 4.53 -14.85
CA VAL A 226 20.54 3.53 -14.18
C VAL A 226 20.97 3.23 -12.75
N PRO A 227 22.26 2.95 -12.45
CA PRO A 227 22.73 2.71 -11.08
C PRO A 227 22.40 3.87 -10.14
N LEU A 228 22.55 5.12 -10.61
CA LEU A 228 22.26 6.29 -9.82
C LEU A 228 20.76 6.45 -9.56
N ALA A 229 19.93 6.20 -10.58
CA ALA A 229 18.47 6.18 -10.44
C ALA A 229 18.01 5.14 -9.41
N LEU A 230 18.56 3.92 -9.46
CA LEU A 230 18.26 2.86 -8.49
C LEU A 230 18.69 3.25 -7.06
N THR A 231 19.84 3.92 -6.91
CA THR A 231 20.31 4.40 -5.60
C THR A 231 19.31 5.43 -5.03
N PHE A 232 18.91 6.42 -5.80
CA PHE A 232 17.95 7.44 -5.36
C PHE A 232 16.57 6.84 -5.08
N TRP A 233 16.13 5.90 -5.92
CA TRP A 233 14.89 5.16 -5.69
C TRP A 233 14.95 4.38 -4.37
N THR A 234 16.08 3.71 -4.07
CA THR A 234 16.32 2.96 -2.82
C THR A 234 16.19 3.86 -1.60
N ILE A 235 16.80 5.04 -1.62
CA ILE A 235 16.67 6.03 -0.54
C ILE A 235 15.20 6.39 -0.34
N GLY A 236 14.47 6.63 -1.43
CA GLY A 236 13.04 6.91 -1.40
C GLY A 236 12.21 5.77 -0.81
N VAL A 237 12.54 4.53 -1.13
CA VAL A 237 11.86 3.32 -0.62
C VAL A 237 12.08 3.16 0.89
N ILE A 238 13.31 3.33 1.37
CA ILE A 238 13.64 3.25 2.80
C ILE A 238 12.87 4.33 3.59
N GLY A 239 12.90 5.57 3.11
CA GLY A 239 12.18 6.67 3.76
C GLY A 239 10.66 6.43 3.83
N ALA A 240 10.07 6.00 2.72
CA ALA A 240 8.65 5.67 2.66
C ALA A 240 8.29 4.50 3.59
N ALA A 241 9.14 3.49 3.72
CA ALA A 241 8.91 2.36 4.63
C ALA A 241 8.96 2.79 6.11
N ILE A 242 9.87 3.69 6.49
CA ILE A 242 9.91 4.28 7.83
C ILE A 242 8.59 5.03 8.11
N ALA A 243 8.12 5.85 7.17
CA ALA A 243 6.90 6.63 7.34
C ALA A 243 5.64 5.77 7.39
N CYS A 244 5.58 4.68 6.60
CA CYS A 244 4.41 3.80 6.46
C CYS A 244 4.02 3.09 7.77
N GLY A 245 5.00 2.69 8.57
CA GLY A 245 4.74 1.89 9.77
C GLY A 245 4.26 2.71 10.96
N MET A 246 4.60 3.98 11.03
CA MET A 246 4.28 4.85 12.18
C MET A 246 2.77 5.04 12.41
N PRO A 247 1.93 5.29 11.41
CA PRO A 247 0.50 5.48 11.62
C PRO A 247 -0.20 4.30 12.30
N PHE A 248 0.24 3.06 12.06
CA PHE A 248 -0.35 1.89 12.72
C PHE A 248 -0.11 1.88 14.24
N GLY A 249 1.10 2.29 14.68
CA GLY A 249 1.41 2.43 16.10
C GLY A 249 0.75 3.64 16.76
N MET A 250 0.53 4.73 15.99
CA MET A 250 -0.16 5.92 16.47
C MET A 250 -1.68 5.72 16.50
N LEU A 251 -2.21 4.87 15.62
CA LEU A 251 -3.63 4.57 15.56
C LEU A 251 -4.14 3.93 16.86
N ALA A 252 -3.37 3.03 17.45
CA ALA A 252 -3.70 2.45 18.75
C ALA A 252 -3.80 3.53 19.83
N ASP A 253 -2.83 4.46 19.90
CA ASP A 253 -2.85 5.56 20.86
C ASP A 253 -4.08 6.46 20.69
N THR A 254 -4.52 6.70 19.43
CA THR A 254 -5.72 7.50 19.16
C THR A 254 -7.03 6.79 19.51
N VAL A 255 -7.06 5.48 19.43
CA VAL A 255 -8.20 4.66 19.87
C VAL A 255 -8.37 4.76 21.38
N ASP A 256 -7.27 4.57 22.13
CA ASP A 256 -7.26 4.70 23.60
C ASP A 256 -7.67 6.12 24.04
N TYR A 257 -7.16 7.16 23.36
CA TYR A 257 -7.57 8.54 23.61
C TYR A 257 -9.07 8.77 23.35
N GLY A 258 -9.59 8.18 22.26
CA GLY A 258 -11.02 8.26 21.92
C GLY A 258 -11.91 7.65 22.98
N GLU A 259 -11.54 6.47 23.49
CA GLU A 259 -12.24 5.79 24.57
C GLU A 259 -12.20 6.59 25.87
N TRP A 260 -11.01 7.08 26.25
CA TRP A 260 -10.87 7.93 27.43
C TRP A 260 -11.75 9.18 27.38
N LYS A 261 -11.84 9.81 26.21
CA LYS A 261 -12.57 11.08 26.03
C LYS A 261 -14.07 10.91 25.93
N THR A 262 -14.54 9.84 25.25
CA THR A 262 -15.96 9.68 24.92
C THR A 262 -16.67 8.62 25.75
N GLY A 263 -15.91 7.75 26.44
CA GLY A 263 -16.44 6.58 27.12
C GLY A 263 -16.98 5.49 26.17
N ILE A 264 -16.76 5.63 24.83
CA ILE A 264 -17.27 4.72 23.82
C ILE A 264 -16.14 3.86 23.31
N HIS A 265 -16.23 2.55 23.50
CA HIS A 265 -15.21 1.59 23.07
C HIS A 265 -15.34 1.23 21.57
N ALA A 266 -15.12 2.19 20.68
CA ALA A 266 -15.28 2.04 19.23
C ALA A 266 -13.99 1.58 18.50
N ALA A 267 -13.13 0.81 19.15
CA ALA A 267 -11.83 0.39 18.65
C ALA A 267 -11.90 -0.26 17.26
N GLY A 268 -12.85 -1.15 17.03
CA GLY A 268 -13.02 -1.84 15.74
C GLY A 268 -13.28 -0.88 14.58
N PHE A 269 -14.19 0.08 14.74
CA PHE A 269 -14.50 1.07 13.72
C PHE A 269 -13.34 2.03 13.47
N LEU A 270 -12.77 2.60 14.53
CA LEU A 270 -11.66 3.56 14.44
C LEU A 270 -10.43 2.92 13.77
N THR A 271 -10.14 1.65 14.09
CA THR A 271 -9.02 0.93 13.48
C THR A 271 -9.30 0.56 12.03
N ALA A 272 -10.50 0.11 11.68
CA ALA A 272 -10.86 -0.26 10.30
C ALA A 272 -10.79 0.96 9.37
N VAL A 273 -11.33 2.10 9.80
CA VAL A 273 -11.26 3.36 9.04
C VAL A 273 -9.83 3.90 9.04
N GLY A 274 -9.15 3.91 10.16
CA GLY A 274 -7.79 4.41 10.29
C GLY A 274 -6.71 3.57 9.58
N SER A 275 -7.03 2.37 9.12
CA SER A 275 -6.10 1.51 8.39
C SER A 275 -6.61 1.14 6.99
N ALA A 276 -7.46 0.13 6.88
CA ALA A 276 -7.87 -0.42 5.59
C ALA A 276 -8.57 0.61 4.68
N PHE A 277 -9.48 1.41 5.22
CA PHE A 277 -10.15 2.45 4.46
C PHE A 277 -9.16 3.51 3.94
N CYS A 278 -8.23 3.99 4.77
CA CYS A 278 -7.21 4.95 4.37
C CYS A 278 -6.34 4.42 3.23
N ILE A 279 -5.91 3.15 3.32
CA ILE A 279 -5.10 2.50 2.30
C ILE A 279 -5.86 2.43 0.97
N GLN A 280 -7.09 1.96 0.98
CA GLN A 280 -7.87 1.75 -0.24
C GLN A 280 -8.26 3.07 -0.90
N VAL A 281 -8.76 4.02 -0.14
CA VAL A 281 -9.14 5.35 -0.66
C VAL A 281 -7.91 6.09 -1.18
N GLY A 282 -6.83 6.14 -0.38
CA GLY A 282 -5.59 6.78 -0.78
C GLY A 282 -4.98 6.15 -2.03
N SER A 283 -4.92 4.81 -2.10
CA SER A 283 -4.40 4.10 -3.26
C SER A 283 -5.26 4.32 -4.52
N GLY A 284 -6.58 4.34 -4.38
CA GLY A 284 -7.49 4.62 -5.49
C GLY A 284 -7.27 6.01 -6.09
N PHE A 285 -7.24 7.05 -5.25
CA PHE A 285 -6.94 8.41 -5.72
C PHE A 285 -5.52 8.53 -6.26
N GLY A 286 -4.53 7.88 -5.64
CA GLY A 286 -3.14 7.88 -6.08
C GLY A 286 -2.91 7.17 -7.41
N ALA A 287 -3.73 6.21 -7.78
CA ALA A 287 -3.73 5.62 -9.11
C ALA A 287 -4.47 6.49 -10.15
N PHE A 288 -5.57 7.14 -9.75
CA PHE A 288 -6.43 7.90 -10.64
C PHE A 288 -5.84 9.26 -11.03
N LEU A 289 -5.38 10.05 -10.05
CA LEU A 289 -4.93 11.44 -10.28
C LEU A 289 -3.81 11.56 -11.31
N PRO A 290 -2.72 10.76 -11.28
CA PRO A 290 -1.66 10.86 -12.27
C PRO A 290 -2.14 10.58 -13.69
N LEU A 291 -3.06 9.62 -13.86
CA LEU A 291 -3.61 9.29 -15.19
C LEU A 291 -4.40 10.45 -15.76
N GLN A 292 -5.17 11.18 -14.93
CA GLN A 292 -5.89 12.38 -15.39
C GLN A 292 -4.92 13.49 -15.80
N ILE A 293 -3.85 13.71 -15.02
CA ILE A 293 -2.82 14.71 -15.35
C ILE A 293 -2.12 14.33 -16.65
N MET A 294 -1.77 13.06 -16.84
CA MET A 294 -1.13 12.59 -18.07
C MET A 294 -2.04 12.75 -19.29
N ASN A 295 -3.30 12.32 -19.18
CA ASN A 295 -4.29 12.46 -20.26
C ASN A 295 -4.50 13.92 -20.66
N ALA A 296 -4.62 14.82 -19.69
CA ALA A 296 -4.76 16.27 -19.95
C ALA A 296 -3.54 16.88 -20.67
N ASN A 297 -2.37 16.23 -20.56
CA ASN A 297 -1.12 16.65 -21.20
C ASN A 297 -0.78 15.85 -22.47
N GLY A 298 -1.77 15.17 -23.07
CA GLY A 298 -1.62 14.53 -24.38
C GLY A 298 -0.86 13.19 -24.34
N TYR A 299 -0.92 12.46 -23.22
CA TYR A 299 -0.36 11.11 -23.15
C TYR A 299 -1.11 10.14 -24.06
N VAL A 300 -0.39 9.40 -24.89
CA VAL A 300 -0.93 8.33 -25.77
C VAL A 300 -0.20 7.03 -25.46
N ALA A 301 -0.96 5.99 -25.09
CA ALA A 301 -0.37 4.70 -24.72
C ALA A 301 0.40 4.07 -25.90
N ASN A 302 1.60 3.53 -25.64
CA ASN A 302 2.47 2.83 -26.59
C ASN A 302 2.87 3.64 -27.84
N ALA A 303 2.83 4.96 -27.76
CA ALA A 303 3.33 5.88 -28.80
C ALA A 303 4.55 6.66 -28.32
N GLN A 304 5.24 7.31 -29.26
CA GLN A 304 6.23 8.32 -28.90
C GLN A 304 5.53 9.48 -28.20
N GLN A 305 6.01 9.84 -27.02
CA GLN A 305 5.39 10.87 -26.21
C GLN A 305 5.87 12.27 -26.63
N SER A 306 4.95 13.22 -26.58
CA SER A 306 5.32 14.64 -26.71
C SER A 306 6.14 15.08 -25.49
N GLN A 307 6.93 16.16 -25.64
CA GLN A 307 7.69 16.71 -24.50
C GLN A 307 6.78 17.13 -23.35
N GLN A 308 5.56 17.58 -23.64
CA GLN A 308 4.56 17.94 -22.64
C GLN A 308 4.10 16.71 -21.85
N ALA A 309 3.86 15.57 -22.51
CA ALA A 309 3.51 14.32 -21.85
C ALA A 309 4.66 13.78 -21.00
N LEU A 310 5.91 13.84 -21.48
CA LEU A 310 7.10 13.44 -20.70
C LEU A 310 7.28 14.29 -19.44
N ASN A 311 7.05 15.60 -19.55
CA ASN A 311 7.08 16.50 -18.41
C ASN A 311 5.97 16.19 -17.39
N ALA A 312 4.76 15.85 -17.86
CA ALA A 312 3.66 15.42 -17.00
C ALA A 312 3.96 14.11 -16.27
N ILE A 313 4.58 13.12 -16.95
CA ILE A 313 5.04 11.87 -16.33
C ILE A 313 6.07 12.18 -15.25
N SER A 314 7.07 12.99 -15.55
CA SER A 314 8.10 13.42 -14.58
C SER A 314 7.50 14.16 -13.39
N PHE A 315 6.54 15.05 -13.63
CA PHE A 315 5.82 15.75 -12.57
C PHE A 315 5.08 14.78 -11.64
N CYS A 316 4.30 13.86 -12.20
CA CYS A 316 3.55 12.89 -11.44
C CYS A 316 4.44 11.90 -10.68
N PHE A 317 5.62 11.55 -11.22
CA PHE A 317 6.55 10.63 -10.59
C PHE A 317 7.39 11.28 -9.49
N ILE A 318 7.87 12.51 -9.71
CA ILE A 318 8.82 13.19 -8.83
C ILE A 318 8.12 14.20 -7.92
N TRP A 319 7.52 15.23 -8.53
CA TRP A 319 7.04 16.39 -7.78
C TRP A 319 5.76 16.13 -7.00
N LEU A 320 4.82 15.40 -7.58
CA LEU A 320 3.53 15.14 -6.94
C LEU A 320 3.70 14.36 -5.61
N PRO A 321 4.48 13.26 -5.54
CA PRO A 321 4.74 12.58 -4.28
C PRO A 321 5.46 13.47 -3.26
N VAL A 322 6.43 14.28 -3.68
CA VAL A 322 7.17 15.20 -2.80
C VAL A 322 6.25 16.24 -2.18
N ILE A 323 5.41 16.89 -2.99
CA ILE A 323 4.42 17.87 -2.52
C ILE A 323 3.48 17.21 -1.50
N VAL A 324 3.00 16.03 -1.81
CA VAL A 324 2.08 15.29 -0.94
C VAL A 324 2.77 14.88 0.35
N TYR A 325 4.03 14.43 0.33
CA TYR A 325 4.80 14.14 1.55
C TYR A 325 5.01 15.39 2.41
N ALA A 326 5.25 16.55 1.81
CA ALA A 326 5.35 17.81 2.53
C ALA A 326 4.02 18.20 3.20
N ILE A 327 2.90 18.00 2.51
CA ILE A 327 1.55 18.22 3.08
C ILE A 327 1.32 17.27 4.26
N VAL A 328 1.64 15.98 4.13
CA VAL A 328 1.51 15.01 5.24
C VAL A 328 2.37 15.43 6.42
N ALA A 329 3.63 15.83 6.19
CA ALA A 329 4.52 16.31 7.25
C ALA A 329 3.95 17.55 7.96
N ALA A 330 3.40 18.50 7.20
CA ALA A 330 2.75 19.69 7.76
C ALA A 330 1.51 19.32 8.61
N ILE A 331 0.65 18.41 8.14
CA ILE A 331 -0.51 17.93 8.91
C ILE A 331 -0.03 17.25 10.19
N MET A 332 1.01 16.42 10.13
CA MET A 332 1.54 15.73 11.30
C MET A 332 2.17 16.65 12.35
N CYS A 333 2.59 17.88 11.99
CA CYS A 333 3.02 18.87 12.98
C CYS A 333 1.87 19.32 13.94
N PHE A 334 0.62 19.16 13.54
CA PHE A 334 -0.55 19.43 14.37
C PHE A 334 -0.96 18.24 15.25
N TYR A 335 -0.37 17.08 15.06
CA TYR A 335 -0.62 15.91 15.89
C TYR A 335 0.09 16.07 17.25
N ARG A 336 -0.70 16.20 18.31
CA ARG A 336 -0.23 16.36 19.69
C ARG A 336 -0.86 15.31 20.59
#